data_fcc5068f0cf3dbe91e1436275593493d
#
_entry.id   fcc5068f0cf3dbe91e1436275593493d
#
_cell.length_a   1.000
_cell.length_b   1.000
_cell.length_c   1.000
_cell.angle_alpha   90.00
_cell.angle_beta   90.00
_cell.angle_gamma   90.00
#
_symmetry.space_group_name_H-M   'P 1'
#
loop_
_entity.id
_entity.type
_entity.pdbx_description
1 polymer ?
#
loop_
_entity_poly.entity_id
_entity_poly.type
_entity_poly.pdbx_seq_one_letter_code
_entity_poly.pdbx_strand_id
1 'polypeptide(L)'
;MSSIQIVYWSQTGNTEAMANAIAEGVKEAGKEAVVLPVSAASAVELASGNVMALGCPAMGAEVLEEGEMEPFVEELETMVSGKNIALFGSYGWGEGQWMRDWESRCGDAGAVL
;
A
#
# COMPACT_ATOMS: atom_id res chain seq x y z
N MET A 1 -15.18 -0.08 -16.00
CA MET A 1 -14.12 0.89 -15.69
C MET A 1 -13.42 0.50 -14.40
N SER A 2 -12.12 0.47 -14.41
CA SER A 2 -11.38 0.06 -13.23
C SER A 2 -11.06 1.25 -12.34
N SER A 3 -11.20 1.07 -11.04
CA SER A 3 -10.74 2.04 -10.05
C SER A 3 -9.43 1.54 -9.47
N ILE A 4 -8.60 2.47 -9.01
CA ILE A 4 -7.35 2.14 -8.33
C ILE A 4 -7.59 2.35 -6.85
N GLN A 5 -7.43 1.30 -6.06
CA GLN A 5 -7.57 1.38 -4.61
C GLN A 5 -6.23 1.72 -3.98
N ILE A 6 -6.29 2.64 -3.04
CA ILE A 6 -5.11 3.11 -2.30
C ILE A 6 -5.37 2.81 -0.84
N VAL A 7 -4.69 1.80 -0.31
CA VAL A 7 -4.89 1.31 1.05
C VAL A 7 -3.72 1.74 1.92
N TYR A 8 -4.01 2.32 3.08
CA TYR A 8 -2.97 2.88 3.94
C TYR A 8 -3.22 2.60 5.42
N TRP A 9 -2.16 2.67 6.20
CA TRP A 9 -2.22 2.78 7.64
C TRP A 9 -1.47 4.05 8.03
N SER A 10 -2.04 4.85 8.91
CA SER A 10 -1.44 6.11 9.31
C SER A 10 -1.66 6.37 10.79
N GLN A 11 -0.63 6.85 11.48
CA GLN A 11 -0.71 7.20 12.89
C GLN A 11 -0.75 8.72 13.08
N THR A 12 0.08 9.44 12.33
CA THR A 12 0.21 10.89 12.47
C THR A 12 -0.49 11.69 11.38
N GLY A 13 -1.04 11.02 10.38
CA GLY A 13 -1.68 11.66 9.24
C GLY A 13 -0.77 11.87 8.03
N ASN A 14 0.53 11.63 8.15
CA ASN A 14 1.46 11.83 7.03
C ASN A 14 1.20 10.85 5.90
N THR A 15 1.06 9.58 6.22
CA THR A 15 0.80 8.55 5.21
C THR A 15 -0.59 8.74 4.60
N GLU A 16 -1.56 9.16 5.39
CA GLU A 16 -2.89 9.50 4.88
C GLU A 16 -2.81 10.65 3.87
N ALA A 17 -2.04 11.69 4.18
CA ALA A 17 -1.87 12.81 3.25
C ALA A 17 -1.22 12.36 1.95
N MET A 18 -0.25 11.44 2.02
CA MET A 18 0.35 10.85 0.83
C MET A 18 -0.67 10.08 0.01
N ALA A 19 -1.52 9.29 0.67
CA ALA A 19 -2.57 8.52 -0.01
C ALA A 19 -3.53 9.45 -0.76
N ASN A 20 -3.92 10.56 -0.12
CA ASN A 20 -4.81 11.53 -0.74
C ASN A 20 -4.16 12.22 -1.94
N ALA A 21 -2.85 12.51 -1.86
CA ALA A 21 -2.12 13.12 -2.97
C ALA A 21 -2.04 12.16 -4.16
N ILE A 22 -1.83 10.87 -3.89
CA ILE A 22 -1.81 9.85 -4.95
C ILE A 22 -3.18 9.77 -5.61
N ALA A 23 -4.26 9.82 -4.81
CA ALA A 23 -5.63 9.79 -5.33
C ALA A 23 -5.90 10.96 -6.26
N GLU A 24 -5.41 12.15 -5.93
CA GLU A 24 -5.57 13.32 -6.81
C GLU A 24 -4.88 13.10 -8.16
N GLY A 25 -3.66 12.52 -8.13
CA GLY A 25 -2.96 12.21 -9.38
C GLY A 25 -3.70 11.19 -10.22
N VAL A 26 -4.31 10.19 -9.60
CA VAL A 26 -5.10 9.17 -10.29
C VAL A 26 -6.30 9.81 -10.95
N LYS A 27 -7.01 10.70 -10.25
CA LYS A 27 -8.17 11.41 -10.80
C LYS A 27 -7.77 12.32 -11.95
N GLU A 28 -6.65 13.01 -11.85
CA GLU A 28 -6.15 13.87 -12.93
C GLU A 28 -5.84 13.06 -14.18
N ALA A 29 -5.47 11.81 -14.04
CA ALA A 29 -5.22 10.92 -15.18
C ALA A 29 -6.52 10.34 -15.77
N GLY A 30 -7.68 10.73 -15.25
CA GLY A 30 -8.98 10.29 -15.78
C GLY A 30 -9.47 8.97 -15.24
N LYS A 31 -8.90 8.50 -14.12
CA LYS A 31 -9.29 7.23 -13.49
C LYS A 31 -9.96 7.47 -12.14
N GLU A 32 -10.71 6.49 -11.68
CA GLU A 32 -11.30 6.56 -10.35
C GLU A 32 -10.29 6.13 -9.29
N ALA A 33 -10.30 6.83 -8.17
CA ALA A 33 -9.44 6.52 -7.03
C ALA A 33 -10.30 6.26 -5.81
N VAL A 34 -9.99 5.18 -5.07
CA VAL A 34 -10.67 4.85 -3.82
C VAL A 34 -9.60 4.80 -2.74
N VAL A 35 -9.70 5.68 -1.73
CA VAL A 35 -8.75 5.76 -0.63
C VAL A 35 -9.39 5.11 0.60
N LEU A 36 -8.73 4.10 1.16
CA LEU A 36 -9.24 3.34 2.29
C LEU A 36 -8.18 3.14 3.36
N PRO A 37 -8.50 3.38 4.64
CA PRO A 37 -7.63 2.89 5.70
C PRO A 37 -7.66 1.36 5.68
N VAL A 38 -6.56 0.73 6.07
CA VAL A 38 -6.45 -0.72 6.01
C VAL A 38 -7.56 -1.43 6.80
N SER A 39 -8.05 -0.82 7.88
CA SER A 39 -9.13 -1.37 8.69
C SER A 39 -10.46 -1.47 7.93
N ALA A 40 -10.63 -0.69 6.86
CA ALA A 40 -11.84 -0.70 6.05
C ALA A 40 -11.63 -1.41 4.71
N ALA A 41 -10.44 -1.95 4.46
CA ALA A 41 -10.09 -2.56 3.17
C ALA A 41 -10.22 -4.08 3.23
N SER A 42 -10.46 -4.68 2.06
CA SER A 42 -10.47 -6.13 1.89
C SER A 42 -9.35 -6.54 0.95
N ALA A 43 -8.50 -7.46 1.39
CA ALA A 43 -7.41 -7.96 0.56
C ALA A 43 -7.94 -8.66 -0.69
N VAL A 44 -9.05 -9.38 -0.57
CA VAL A 44 -9.67 -10.08 -1.71
C VAL A 44 -10.17 -9.07 -2.75
N GLU A 45 -10.85 -8.00 -2.31
CA GLU A 45 -11.33 -6.97 -3.22
C GLU A 45 -10.18 -6.22 -3.86
N LEU A 46 -9.14 -5.90 -3.09
CA LEU A 46 -7.97 -5.22 -3.62
C LEU A 46 -7.29 -6.05 -4.70
N ALA A 47 -7.13 -7.34 -4.45
CA ALA A 47 -6.47 -8.25 -5.39
C ALA A 47 -7.30 -8.52 -6.64
N SER A 48 -8.59 -8.16 -6.66
CA SER A 48 -9.40 -8.31 -7.86
C SER A 48 -9.03 -7.29 -8.94
N GLY A 49 -8.36 -6.19 -8.56
CA GLY A 49 -7.86 -5.21 -9.51
C GLY A 49 -6.47 -5.58 -10.00
N ASN A 50 -6.00 -4.92 -11.05
CA ASN A 50 -4.66 -5.15 -11.60
C ASN A 50 -3.62 -4.16 -11.11
N VAL A 51 -4.06 -3.03 -10.57
CA VAL A 51 -3.20 -1.97 -10.07
C VAL A 51 -3.69 -1.53 -8.69
N MET A 52 -2.78 -1.40 -7.75
CA MET A 52 -3.11 -0.98 -6.39
C MET A 52 -1.95 -0.22 -5.77
N ALA A 53 -2.25 0.56 -4.74
CA ALA A 53 -1.22 1.27 -3.99
C ALA A 53 -1.39 0.95 -2.51
N LEU A 54 -0.28 0.72 -1.81
CA LEU A 54 -0.26 0.39 -0.39
C LEU A 54 0.67 1.35 0.32
N GLY A 55 0.23 1.88 1.45
CA GLY A 55 1.01 2.84 2.22
C GLY A 55 1.06 2.52 3.69
N CYS A 56 2.24 2.69 4.29
CA CYS A 56 2.45 2.46 5.71
C CYS A 56 3.73 3.20 6.13
N PRO A 57 3.73 3.94 7.25
CA PRO A 57 4.96 4.55 7.73
C PRO A 57 5.90 3.51 8.30
N ALA A 58 7.19 3.83 8.37
CA ALA A 58 8.15 2.97 9.07
C ALA A 58 7.83 2.98 10.56
N MET A 59 7.68 1.80 11.14
CA MET A 59 7.49 1.67 12.58
C MET A 59 8.85 1.52 13.27
N GLY A 60 8.88 1.60 14.59
CA GLY A 60 10.09 1.73 15.37
C GLY A 60 11.31 0.92 14.96
N ALA A 61 11.12 -0.32 14.51
CA ALA A 61 12.21 -1.19 14.05
C ALA A 61 12.30 -1.27 12.53
N GLU A 62 11.83 -0.25 11.82
CA GLU A 62 11.76 -0.22 10.36
C GLU A 62 11.02 -1.42 9.78
N VAL A 63 9.83 -1.68 10.32
CA VAL A 63 8.94 -2.75 9.85
C VAL A 63 7.56 -2.17 9.56
N LEU A 64 6.71 -2.95 8.92
CA LEU A 64 5.31 -2.56 8.71
C LEU A 64 4.58 -2.56 10.06
N GLU A 65 3.50 -1.79 10.13
CA GLU A 65 2.68 -1.78 11.33
C GLU A 65 2.11 -3.19 11.56
N GLU A 66 2.30 -3.73 12.76
CA GLU A 66 2.06 -5.13 13.05
C GLU A 66 0.60 -5.51 13.32
N GLY A 67 -0.22 -4.56 13.77
CA GLY A 67 -1.59 -4.84 14.19
C GLY A 67 -2.57 -5.01 13.05
N GLU A 68 -2.44 -4.23 12.01
CA GLU A 68 -3.40 -4.21 10.91
C GLU A 68 -2.73 -4.38 9.54
N MET A 69 -1.65 -3.63 9.27
CA MET A 69 -1.03 -3.67 7.95
C MET A 69 -0.30 -4.99 7.68
N GLU A 70 0.44 -5.50 8.64
CA GLU A 70 1.19 -6.74 8.45
C GLU A 70 0.26 -7.93 8.14
N PRO A 71 -0.83 -8.16 8.92
CA PRO A 71 -1.77 -9.22 8.57
C PRO A 71 -2.43 -9.03 7.22
N PHE A 72 -2.74 -7.78 6.86
CA PHE A 72 -3.34 -7.46 5.57
C PHE A 72 -2.40 -7.84 4.43
N VAL A 73 -1.12 -7.48 4.55
CA VAL A 73 -0.12 -7.79 3.53
C VAL A 73 0.11 -9.29 3.43
N GLU A 74 0.13 -10.00 4.56
CA GLU A 74 0.27 -11.46 4.55
C GLU A 74 -0.83 -12.13 3.74
N GLU A 75 -2.06 -11.70 3.92
CA GLU A 75 -3.18 -12.21 3.14
C GLU A 75 -3.06 -11.84 1.67
N LEU A 76 -2.72 -10.58 1.40
CA LEU A 76 -2.63 -10.05 0.04
C LEU A 76 -1.53 -10.74 -0.77
N GLU A 77 -0.40 -11.07 -0.13
CA GLU A 77 0.73 -11.71 -0.82
C GLU A 77 0.35 -12.97 -1.58
N THR A 78 -0.69 -13.67 -1.13
CA THR A 78 -1.11 -14.92 -1.76
C THR A 78 -1.88 -14.67 -3.06
N MET A 79 -2.18 -13.42 -3.40
CA MET A 79 -3.10 -13.09 -4.47
C MET A 79 -2.57 -12.04 -5.46
N VAL A 80 -1.28 -11.67 -5.37
CA VAL A 80 -0.77 -10.53 -6.14
C VAL A 80 0.14 -10.89 -7.30
N SER A 81 0.28 -12.16 -7.63
CA SER A 81 1.13 -12.57 -8.74
C SER A 81 0.66 -11.90 -10.05
N GLY A 82 1.56 -11.19 -10.72
CA GLY A 82 1.25 -10.47 -11.95
C GLY A 82 0.54 -9.14 -11.76
N LYS A 83 0.23 -8.72 -10.53
CA LYS A 83 -0.43 -7.45 -10.26
C LYS A 83 0.61 -6.34 -10.13
N ASN A 84 0.20 -5.12 -10.47
CA ASN A 84 1.05 -3.94 -10.33
C ASN A 84 0.78 -3.27 -8.98
N ILE A 85 1.81 -3.10 -8.18
CA ILE A 85 1.70 -2.52 -6.84
C ILE A 85 2.63 -1.33 -6.71
N ALA A 86 2.10 -0.21 -6.21
CA ALA A 86 2.90 0.94 -5.83
C ALA A 86 2.94 0.99 -4.30
N LEU A 87 4.11 1.23 -3.74
CA LEU A 87 4.30 1.32 -2.29
C LEU A 87 4.69 2.73 -1.91
N PHE A 88 4.18 3.20 -0.79
CA PHE A 88 4.53 4.53 -0.28
C PHE A 88 4.51 4.56 1.24
N GLY A 89 5.12 5.58 1.81
CA GLY A 89 5.13 5.73 3.26
C GLY A 89 6.09 6.83 3.69
N SER A 90 6.03 7.19 4.97
CA SER A 90 6.88 8.21 5.56
C SER A 90 7.79 7.60 6.62
N TYR A 91 8.93 8.24 6.88
CA TYR A 91 9.81 7.85 7.97
C TYR A 91 10.53 9.09 8.51
N GLY A 92 10.71 9.13 9.83
CA GLY A 92 11.37 10.26 10.49
C GLY A 92 12.87 10.04 10.69
N TRP A 93 13.32 8.79 10.62
CA TRP A 93 14.71 8.41 10.81
C TRP A 93 14.93 7.04 10.19
N GLY A 94 16.19 6.66 10.06
CA GLY A 94 16.51 5.41 9.37
C GLY A 94 16.75 5.65 7.89
N GLU A 95 16.97 4.60 7.13
CA GLU A 95 17.36 4.66 5.73
C GLU A 95 16.31 4.12 4.77
N GLY A 96 15.07 3.93 5.24
CA GLY A 96 14.01 3.40 4.40
C GLY A 96 14.09 1.90 4.18
N GLN A 97 14.75 1.20 5.07
CA GLN A 97 14.91 -0.25 4.96
C GLN A 97 13.58 -0.98 4.92
N TRP A 98 12.59 -0.51 5.70
CA TRP A 98 11.26 -1.13 5.72
C TRP A 98 10.63 -1.11 4.32
N MET A 99 10.86 -0.09 3.55
CA MET A 99 10.31 0.02 2.20
C MET A 99 11.03 -0.95 1.25
N ARG A 100 12.34 -1.07 1.36
CA ARG A 100 13.11 -2.01 0.54
C ARG A 100 12.73 -3.45 0.85
N ASP A 101 12.52 -3.76 2.13
CA ASP A 101 12.08 -5.09 2.55
C ASP A 101 10.67 -5.38 2.03
N TRP A 102 9.79 -4.39 2.09
CA TRP A 102 8.42 -4.52 1.59
C TRP A 102 8.41 -4.73 0.07
N GLU A 103 9.22 -3.97 -0.64
CA GLU A 103 9.37 -4.12 -2.09
C GLU A 103 9.85 -5.52 -2.46
N SER A 104 10.86 -6.02 -1.78
CA SER A 104 11.38 -7.37 -2.00
C SER A 104 10.33 -8.43 -1.71
N ARG A 105 9.58 -8.24 -0.63
CA ARG A 105 8.53 -9.15 -0.22
C ARG A 105 7.42 -9.25 -1.27
N CYS A 106 6.99 -8.11 -1.80
CA CYS A 106 5.97 -8.09 -2.85
C CYS A 106 6.51 -8.71 -4.14
N GLY A 107 7.74 -8.41 -4.50
CA GLY A 107 8.38 -9.01 -5.67
C GLY A 107 8.49 -10.52 -5.57
N ASP A 108 8.83 -11.03 -4.38
CA ASP A 108 8.90 -12.47 -4.14
C ASP A 108 7.51 -13.13 -4.27
N ALA A 109 6.46 -12.38 -3.99
CA ALA A 109 5.08 -12.84 -4.15
C ALA A 109 4.61 -12.80 -5.62
N GLY A 110 5.44 -12.30 -6.52
CA GLY A 110 5.14 -12.25 -7.95
C GLY A 110 4.53 -10.93 -8.42
N ALA A 111 4.47 -9.91 -7.56
CA ALA A 111 3.94 -8.61 -7.95
C ALA A 111 4.97 -7.82 -8.79
N VAL A 112 4.47 -6.90 -9.59
CA VAL A 112 5.29 -5.98 -10.38
C VAL A 112 5.25 -4.61 -9.70
N LEU A 113 6.42 -4.05 -9.38
CA LEU A 113 6.53 -2.81 -8.63
C LEU A 113 6.93 -1.61 -9.48
#